data_844d5fd639cde42ad399bfc778724e96
#
_entry.id   844d5fd639cde42ad399bfc778724e96
#
_cell.length_a   1.000
_cell.length_b   1.000
_cell.length_c   1.000
_cell.angle_alpha   90.00
_cell.angle_beta   90.00
_cell.angle_gamma   90.00
#
_symmetry.space_group_name_H-M   'P 1'
#
loop_
_entity.id
_entity.type
_entity.pdbx_description
1 polymer ?
#
loop_
_entity_poly.entity_id
_entity_poly.type
_entity_poly.pdbx_seq_one_letter_code
_entity_poly.pdbx_strand_id
1 'polypeptide(L)'
;QRYALINGIIAPFRAPKSAKVYKQLWTERGSPLLFHGLDLQKKLQAALGNGYHVAFGMRYQSPSIKSALEELQEQSVDRIIVLPLFPQYASASTGSVQDKVMDIVKDWWVIPSINFISSFCDDPGFIKAFAELGKQHMAQDNYDHVIFSYHGLPERQVLKGSDKGYCQLGACCNTYNKRNKYCYRASCFATSRLLAAELGLREDQYTVTFQSRLLKDP
;
A
#
# COMPACT_ATOMS: atom_id res chain seq x y z
N GLN A 1 15.18 23.67 13.00
CA GLN A 1 13.97 23.75 13.87
C GLN A 1 13.13 22.46 13.83
N ARG A 2 12.72 21.96 12.65
CA ARG A 2 11.89 20.76 12.51
C ARG A 2 12.57 19.50 13.08
N TYR A 3 13.86 19.31 12.84
CA TYR A 3 14.65 18.18 13.35
C TYR A 3 14.77 18.20 14.88
N ALA A 4 15.04 19.36 15.47
CA ALA A 4 15.11 19.54 16.92
C ALA A 4 13.76 19.29 17.60
N LEU A 5 12.65 19.76 17.02
CA LEU A 5 11.31 19.52 17.53
C LEU A 5 10.94 18.04 17.51
N ILE A 6 11.25 17.35 16.41
CA ILE A 6 10.94 15.93 16.26
C ILE A 6 11.76 15.09 17.25
N ASN A 7 13.07 15.27 17.29
CA ASN A 7 13.94 14.42 18.10
C ASN A 7 14.01 14.84 19.59
N GLY A 8 13.83 16.13 19.89
CA GLY A 8 13.88 16.63 21.26
C GLY A 8 12.56 16.53 22.03
N ILE A 9 11.44 16.61 21.34
CA ILE A 9 10.12 16.65 21.98
C ILE A 9 9.22 15.51 21.52
N ILE A 10 8.94 15.40 20.21
CA ILE A 10 7.90 14.48 19.73
C ILE A 10 8.32 13.01 19.92
N ALA A 11 9.53 12.66 19.49
CA ALA A 11 9.99 11.28 19.53
C ALA A 11 10.12 10.74 20.97
N PRO A 12 10.77 11.43 21.94
CA PRO A 12 10.90 10.92 23.31
C PRO A 12 9.56 10.63 23.99
N PHE A 13 8.54 11.47 23.76
CA PHE A 13 7.24 11.30 24.40
C PHE A 13 6.29 10.35 23.66
N ARG A 14 6.37 10.25 22.33
CA ARG A 14 5.49 9.37 21.53
C ARG A 14 6.05 7.96 21.34
N ALA A 15 7.38 7.82 21.21
CA ALA A 15 7.97 6.52 20.92
C ALA A 15 7.65 5.45 21.96
N PRO A 16 7.72 5.70 23.29
CA PRO A 16 7.40 4.68 24.27
C PRO A 16 5.93 4.22 24.23
N LYS A 17 4.99 5.17 24.00
CA LYS A 17 3.56 4.84 23.86
C LYS A 17 3.29 4.01 22.61
N SER A 18 3.86 4.42 21.49
CA SER A 18 3.75 3.68 20.23
C SER A 18 4.39 2.30 20.34
N ALA A 19 5.58 2.19 20.93
CA ALA A 19 6.25 0.91 21.14
C ALA A 19 5.40 -0.07 21.98
N LYS A 20 4.70 0.41 23.00
CA LYS A 20 3.81 -0.42 23.83
C LYS A 20 2.64 -0.99 23.01
N VAL A 21 2.04 -0.19 22.11
CA VAL A 21 0.96 -0.64 21.21
C VAL A 21 1.51 -1.63 20.18
N TYR A 22 2.64 -1.30 19.54
CA TYR A 22 3.25 -2.20 18.55
C TYR A 22 3.69 -3.55 19.15
N LYS A 23 4.16 -3.59 20.40
CA LYS A 23 4.49 -4.85 21.08
C LYS A 23 3.31 -5.83 21.16
N GLN A 24 2.07 -5.36 21.19
CA GLN A 24 0.88 -6.21 21.19
C GLN A 24 0.64 -6.90 19.84
N LEU A 25 1.21 -6.37 18.75
CA LEU A 25 1.13 -6.95 17.41
C LEU A 25 2.29 -7.92 17.12
N TRP A 26 3.36 -7.90 17.93
CA TRP A 26 4.51 -8.78 17.74
C TRP A 26 4.12 -10.23 18.06
N THR A 27 4.51 -11.11 17.15
CA THR A 27 4.35 -12.55 17.32
C THR A 27 5.70 -13.19 17.68
N GLU A 28 5.73 -14.50 17.90
CA GLU A 28 7.00 -15.27 18.03
C GLU A 28 7.89 -15.13 16.79
N ARG A 29 7.31 -14.91 15.60
CA ARG A 29 8.03 -14.62 14.36
C ARG A 29 8.50 -13.15 14.22
N GLY A 30 8.22 -12.31 15.20
CA GLY A 30 8.53 -10.88 15.17
C GLY A 30 7.41 -10.02 14.58
N SER A 31 7.80 -8.98 13.83
CA SER A 31 6.85 -8.06 13.17
C SER A 31 6.07 -8.74 12.05
N PRO A 32 4.72 -8.73 12.09
CA PRO A 32 3.90 -9.29 11.01
C PRO A 32 4.21 -8.68 9.63
N LEU A 33 4.44 -7.38 9.57
CA LEU A 33 4.81 -6.71 8.32
C LEU A 33 6.11 -7.29 7.72
N LEU A 34 7.11 -7.56 8.55
CA LEU A 34 8.39 -8.08 8.10
C LEU A 34 8.26 -9.53 7.64
N PHE A 35 7.73 -10.43 8.48
CA PHE A 35 7.73 -11.84 8.14
C PHE A 35 6.76 -12.17 6.98
N HIS A 36 5.63 -11.49 6.87
CA HIS A 36 4.75 -11.65 5.70
C HIS A 36 5.40 -11.13 4.42
N GLY A 37 6.18 -10.03 4.50
CA GLY A 37 6.95 -9.54 3.36
C GLY A 37 8.01 -10.55 2.89
N LEU A 38 8.75 -11.15 3.82
CA LEU A 38 9.75 -12.19 3.53
C LEU A 38 9.10 -13.49 3.01
N ASP A 39 7.95 -13.89 3.56
CA ASP A 39 7.20 -15.05 3.06
C ASP A 39 6.69 -14.80 1.62
N LEU A 40 6.20 -13.60 1.33
CA LEU A 40 5.78 -13.20 -0.01
C LEU A 40 6.95 -13.20 -0.99
N GLN A 41 8.11 -12.63 -0.61
CA GLN A 41 9.34 -12.67 -1.41
C GLN A 41 9.69 -14.10 -1.83
N LYS A 42 9.72 -15.04 -0.87
CA LYS A 42 10.03 -16.45 -1.13
C LYS A 42 9.03 -17.11 -2.08
N LYS A 43 7.73 -16.88 -1.85
CA LYS A 43 6.66 -17.43 -2.70
C LYS A 43 6.72 -16.86 -4.12
N LEU A 44 6.96 -15.57 -4.24
CA LEU A 44 7.07 -14.89 -5.54
C LEU A 44 8.32 -15.37 -6.30
N GLN A 45 9.48 -15.51 -5.64
CA GLN A 45 10.69 -16.07 -6.22
C GLN A 45 10.45 -17.48 -6.75
N ALA A 46 9.78 -18.32 -5.97
CA ALA A 46 9.47 -19.69 -6.39
C ALA A 46 8.52 -19.73 -7.59
N ALA A 47 7.52 -18.82 -7.64
CA ALA A 47 6.56 -18.75 -8.72
C ALA A 47 7.16 -18.21 -10.03
N LEU A 48 8.09 -17.25 -9.94
CA LEU A 48 8.74 -16.63 -11.11
C LEU A 48 9.91 -17.46 -11.67
N GLY A 49 10.52 -18.33 -10.85
CA GLY A 49 11.64 -19.18 -11.25
C GLY A 49 12.97 -18.42 -11.42
N ASN A 50 13.94 -19.08 -12.06
CA ASN A 50 15.34 -18.62 -12.13
C ASN A 50 15.57 -17.43 -13.09
N GLY A 51 14.60 -17.09 -13.92
CA GLY A 51 14.69 -15.92 -14.82
C GLY A 51 14.47 -14.57 -14.11
N TYR A 52 14.15 -14.60 -12.82
CA TYR A 52 13.87 -13.42 -12.00
C TYR A 52 14.64 -13.49 -10.69
N HIS A 53 15.03 -12.34 -10.18
CA HIS A 53 15.54 -12.18 -8.81
C HIS A 53 14.60 -11.27 -8.02
N VAL A 54 14.06 -11.77 -6.91
CA VAL A 54 13.08 -11.04 -6.09
C VAL A 54 13.75 -10.53 -4.83
N ALA A 55 13.97 -9.22 -4.75
CA ALA A 55 14.46 -8.53 -3.56
C ALA A 55 13.32 -7.87 -2.79
N PHE A 56 13.39 -7.87 -1.47
CA PHE A 56 12.40 -7.24 -0.59
C PHE A 56 13.00 -6.05 0.14
N GLY A 57 12.35 -4.88 0.05
CA GLY A 57 12.78 -3.66 0.72
C GLY A 57 11.65 -2.89 1.39
N MET A 58 11.92 -2.38 2.58
CA MET A 58 11.00 -1.56 3.37
C MET A 58 11.34 -0.07 3.25
N ARG A 59 10.32 0.80 3.23
CA ARG A 59 10.52 2.26 3.09
C ARG A 59 11.24 2.88 4.28
N TYR A 60 11.01 2.39 5.49
CA TYR A 60 11.50 3.01 6.73
C TYR A 60 12.24 2.07 7.67
N GLN A 61 12.34 0.79 7.38
CA GLN A 61 12.94 -0.22 8.24
C GLN A 61 13.95 -1.06 7.45
N SER A 62 14.47 -2.11 8.09
CA SER A 62 15.34 -3.11 7.46
C SER A 62 14.54 -4.39 7.16
N PRO A 63 14.82 -5.05 6.01
CA PRO A 63 15.74 -4.64 4.95
C PRO A 63 15.27 -3.36 4.24
N SER A 64 16.17 -2.48 3.87
CA SER A 64 15.85 -1.19 3.27
C SER A 64 15.63 -1.30 1.75
N ILE A 65 14.93 -0.32 1.15
CA ILE A 65 14.88 -0.19 -0.32
C ILE A 65 16.31 -0.11 -0.90
N LYS A 66 17.21 0.56 -0.20
CA LYS A 66 18.61 0.68 -0.64
C LYS A 66 19.28 -0.68 -0.70
N SER A 67 19.24 -1.48 0.35
CA SER A 67 19.86 -2.82 0.37
C SER A 67 19.23 -3.77 -0.67
N ALA A 68 17.92 -3.69 -0.90
CA ALA A 68 17.27 -4.48 -1.93
C ALA A 68 17.70 -4.07 -3.36
N LEU A 69 17.93 -2.79 -3.60
CA LEU A 69 18.43 -2.30 -4.88
C LEU A 69 19.91 -2.63 -5.09
N GLU A 70 20.73 -2.59 -4.04
CA GLU A 70 22.14 -3.02 -4.08
C GLU A 70 22.24 -4.52 -4.39
N GLU A 71 21.40 -5.36 -3.78
CA GLU A 71 21.29 -6.78 -4.10
C GLU A 71 20.98 -7.01 -5.60
N LEU A 72 20.02 -6.27 -6.18
CA LEU A 72 19.69 -6.36 -7.60
C LEU A 72 20.82 -5.86 -8.49
N GLN A 73 21.56 -4.84 -8.08
CA GLN A 73 22.71 -4.32 -8.81
C GLN A 73 23.84 -5.35 -8.90
N GLU A 74 24.11 -6.09 -7.82
CA GLU A 74 25.08 -7.19 -7.79
C GLU A 74 24.72 -8.33 -8.74
N GLN A 75 23.42 -8.54 -9.00
CA GLN A 75 22.93 -9.53 -9.97
C GLN A 75 23.00 -9.05 -11.43
N SER A 76 23.44 -7.81 -11.69
CA SER A 76 23.58 -7.24 -13.04
C SER A 76 22.28 -7.34 -13.87
N VAL A 77 21.13 -7.03 -13.26
CA VAL A 77 19.82 -7.16 -13.92
C VAL A 77 19.60 -6.09 -14.99
N ASP A 78 19.03 -6.46 -16.12
CA ASP A 78 18.70 -5.53 -17.23
C ASP A 78 17.46 -4.68 -16.95
N ARG A 79 16.57 -5.18 -16.08
CA ARG A 79 15.30 -4.54 -15.76
C ARG A 79 14.94 -4.71 -14.29
N ILE A 80 14.47 -3.64 -13.70
CA ILE A 80 13.89 -3.64 -12.33
C ILE A 80 12.39 -3.36 -12.42
N ILE A 81 11.58 -4.23 -11.83
CA ILE A 81 10.14 -4.01 -11.64
C ILE A 81 9.93 -3.69 -10.17
N VAL A 82 9.45 -2.50 -9.88
CA VAL A 82 9.14 -2.06 -8.51
C VAL A 82 7.66 -2.19 -8.27
N LEU A 83 7.30 -3.07 -7.32
CA LEU A 83 5.91 -3.30 -6.89
C LEU A 83 5.74 -2.84 -5.43
N PRO A 84 5.31 -1.59 -5.19
CA PRO A 84 4.91 -1.16 -3.86
C PRO A 84 3.63 -1.91 -3.45
N LEU A 85 3.64 -2.57 -2.28
CA LEU A 85 2.52 -3.40 -1.83
C LEU A 85 1.35 -2.56 -1.27
N PHE A 86 0.98 -1.53 -2.02
CA PHE A 86 -0.18 -0.67 -1.78
C PHE A 86 -1.10 -0.74 -3.00
N PRO A 87 -2.25 -1.44 -2.92
CA PRO A 87 -3.14 -1.61 -4.08
C PRO A 87 -3.62 -0.28 -4.66
N GLN A 88 -3.96 0.67 -3.79
CA GLN A 88 -4.40 2.00 -4.18
C GLN A 88 -3.22 2.98 -4.16
N TYR A 89 -3.06 3.75 -5.23
CA TYR A 89 -2.04 4.78 -5.28
C TYR A 89 -2.29 5.89 -4.27
N ALA A 90 -1.24 6.24 -3.53
CA ALA A 90 -1.18 7.49 -2.77
C ALA A 90 0.25 8.05 -2.83
N SER A 91 0.37 9.39 -2.89
CA SER A 91 1.69 10.05 -2.89
C SER A 91 2.49 9.72 -1.62
N ALA A 92 1.82 9.57 -0.48
CA ALA A 92 2.44 9.26 0.80
C ALA A 92 2.91 7.79 0.93
N SER A 93 2.39 6.87 0.13
CA SER A 93 2.76 5.44 0.11
C SER A 93 3.51 5.07 -1.16
N THR A 94 2.81 4.75 -2.24
CA THR A 94 3.39 4.35 -3.53
C THR A 94 4.34 5.43 -4.07
N GLY A 95 3.90 6.70 -4.08
CA GLY A 95 4.74 7.81 -4.55
C GLY A 95 6.03 7.97 -3.73
N SER A 96 5.95 7.78 -2.40
CA SER A 96 7.14 7.84 -1.53
C SER A 96 8.13 6.69 -1.77
N VAL A 97 7.65 5.50 -2.15
CA VAL A 97 8.52 4.38 -2.55
C VAL A 97 9.19 4.69 -3.88
N GLN A 98 8.43 5.15 -4.88
CA GLN A 98 8.96 5.52 -6.20
C GLN A 98 10.03 6.62 -6.09
N ASP A 99 9.75 7.68 -5.33
CA ASP A 99 10.68 8.76 -5.04
C ASP A 99 11.99 8.22 -4.43
N LYS A 100 11.87 7.34 -3.42
CA LYS A 100 13.05 6.75 -2.78
C LYS A 100 13.88 5.85 -3.70
N VAL A 101 13.23 5.07 -4.57
CA VAL A 101 13.92 4.27 -5.58
C VAL A 101 14.69 5.18 -6.54
N MET A 102 14.03 6.19 -7.11
CA MET A 102 14.67 7.15 -8.03
C MET A 102 15.81 7.90 -7.36
N ASP A 103 15.66 8.29 -6.08
CA ASP A 103 16.70 8.97 -5.30
C ASP A 103 17.97 8.13 -5.09
N ILE A 104 17.83 6.80 -5.08
CA ILE A 104 18.95 5.88 -4.96
C ILE A 104 19.59 5.62 -6.34
N VAL A 105 18.79 5.26 -7.33
CA VAL A 105 19.29 4.81 -8.63
C VAL A 105 19.89 5.94 -9.48
N LYS A 106 19.54 7.20 -9.22
CA LYS A 106 20.12 8.36 -9.93
C LYS A 106 21.63 8.47 -9.77
N ASP A 107 22.18 7.88 -8.70
CA ASP A 107 23.62 7.90 -8.41
C ASP A 107 24.35 6.67 -8.99
N TRP A 108 23.64 5.77 -9.67
CA TRP A 108 24.24 4.62 -10.30
C TRP A 108 24.93 5.00 -11.60
N TRP A 109 26.09 4.37 -11.85
CA TRP A 109 26.81 4.56 -13.12
C TRP A 109 26.03 4.04 -14.32
N VAL A 110 25.37 2.91 -14.17
CA VAL A 110 24.45 2.34 -15.17
C VAL A 110 23.09 2.13 -14.54
N ILE A 111 22.08 2.76 -15.08
CA ILE A 111 20.68 2.62 -14.62
C ILE A 111 19.97 1.64 -15.56
N PRO A 112 19.52 0.47 -15.07
CA PRO A 112 18.72 -0.46 -15.85
C PRO A 112 17.33 0.11 -16.18
N SER A 113 16.58 -0.55 -17.06
CA SER A 113 15.18 -0.19 -17.28
C SER A 113 14.36 -0.36 -16.00
N ILE A 114 13.66 0.67 -15.55
CA ILE A 114 12.85 0.63 -14.32
C ILE A 114 11.37 0.77 -14.66
N ASN A 115 10.56 -0.17 -14.20
CA ASN A 115 9.10 -0.14 -14.34
C ASN A 115 8.44 -0.09 -12.95
N PHE A 116 7.55 0.88 -12.74
CA PHE A 116 6.78 1.03 -11.51
C PHE A 116 5.35 0.54 -11.69
N ILE A 117 4.92 -0.42 -10.88
CA ILE A 117 3.51 -0.80 -10.77
C ILE A 117 2.88 0.14 -9.74
N SER A 118 2.21 1.18 -10.25
CA SER A 118 1.72 2.27 -9.39
C SER A 118 0.41 1.95 -8.68
N SER A 119 -0.38 1.03 -9.20
CA SER A 119 -1.66 0.59 -8.60
C SER A 119 -2.04 -0.78 -9.15
N PHE A 120 -2.70 -1.57 -8.32
CA PHE A 120 -3.34 -2.84 -8.68
C PHE A 120 -4.67 -3.00 -7.93
N CYS A 121 -5.32 -1.88 -7.65
CA CYS A 121 -6.55 -1.79 -6.83
C CYS A 121 -7.77 -2.49 -7.44
N ASP A 122 -7.74 -2.73 -8.74
CA ASP A 122 -8.76 -3.38 -9.57
C ASP A 122 -8.24 -4.64 -10.28
N ASP A 123 -7.04 -5.11 -9.93
CA ASP A 123 -6.48 -6.34 -10.49
C ASP A 123 -7.34 -7.55 -10.09
N PRO A 124 -7.79 -8.37 -11.07
CA PRO A 124 -8.68 -9.50 -10.79
C PRO A 124 -8.07 -10.54 -9.83
N GLY A 125 -6.77 -10.79 -9.91
CA GLY A 125 -6.08 -11.73 -9.02
C GLY A 125 -6.05 -11.23 -7.58
N PHE A 126 -5.77 -9.94 -7.39
CA PHE A 126 -5.81 -9.28 -6.09
C PHE A 126 -7.23 -9.34 -5.50
N ILE A 127 -8.25 -8.95 -6.27
CA ILE A 127 -9.66 -8.95 -5.83
C ILE A 127 -10.10 -10.37 -5.44
N LYS A 128 -9.80 -11.36 -6.29
CA LYS A 128 -10.14 -12.77 -6.02
C LYS A 128 -9.47 -13.29 -4.74
N ALA A 129 -8.18 -13.04 -4.56
CA ALA A 129 -7.44 -13.48 -3.37
C ALA A 129 -8.02 -12.89 -2.07
N PHE A 130 -8.37 -11.60 -2.09
CA PHE A 130 -9.01 -10.95 -0.94
C PHE A 130 -10.43 -11.45 -0.69
N ALA A 131 -11.20 -11.67 -1.75
CA ALA A 131 -12.56 -12.21 -1.63
C ALA A 131 -12.56 -13.65 -1.09
N GLU A 132 -11.63 -14.50 -1.53
CA GLU A 132 -11.48 -15.85 -0.99
C GLU A 132 -11.19 -15.85 0.52
N LEU A 133 -10.28 -14.98 0.98
CA LEU A 133 -10.01 -14.80 2.41
C LEU A 133 -11.25 -14.25 3.14
N GLY A 134 -11.94 -13.28 2.54
CA GLY A 134 -13.19 -12.74 3.08
C GLY A 134 -14.26 -13.81 3.25
N LYS A 135 -14.48 -14.67 2.24
CA LYS A 135 -15.42 -15.80 2.31
C LYS A 135 -15.09 -16.78 3.42
N GLN A 136 -13.78 -17.08 3.65
CA GLN A 136 -13.35 -17.94 4.75
C GLN A 136 -13.73 -17.37 6.11
N HIS A 137 -13.56 -16.06 6.31
CA HIS A 137 -13.97 -15.40 7.55
C HIS A 137 -15.48 -15.30 7.70
N MET A 138 -16.19 -14.97 6.63
CA MET A 138 -17.66 -14.86 6.64
C MET A 138 -18.35 -16.21 6.88
N ALA A 139 -17.69 -17.32 6.57
CA ALA A 139 -18.22 -18.67 6.84
C ALA A 139 -18.12 -19.07 8.34
N GLN A 140 -17.43 -18.30 9.17
CA GLN A 140 -17.22 -18.62 10.60
C GLN A 140 -18.35 -18.12 11.49
N ASP A 141 -19.14 -17.14 11.03
CA ASP A 141 -20.24 -16.57 11.78
C ASP A 141 -21.26 -15.90 10.83
N ASN A 142 -22.42 -15.51 11.37
CA ASN A 142 -23.42 -14.72 10.66
C ASN A 142 -23.10 -13.23 10.83
N TYR A 143 -22.80 -12.53 9.74
CA TYR A 143 -22.52 -11.10 9.73
C TYR A 143 -23.64 -10.34 9.04
N ASP A 144 -24.19 -9.34 9.72
CA ASP A 144 -25.26 -8.50 9.19
C ASP A 144 -24.73 -7.46 8.20
N HIS A 145 -23.47 -7.03 8.37
CA HIS A 145 -22.92 -5.95 7.57
C HIS A 145 -21.39 -6.02 7.45
N VAL A 146 -20.85 -5.68 6.28
CA VAL A 146 -19.42 -5.66 5.99
C VAL A 146 -18.92 -4.22 5.93
N ILE A 147 -17.81 -3.93 6.61
CA ILE A 147 -17.16 -2.61 6.56
C ILE A 147 -15.83 -2.74 5.81
N PHE A 148 -15.74 -2.09 4.64
CA PHE A 148 -14.46 -1.88 3.96
C PHE A 148 -13.78 -0.64 4.54
N SER A 149 -12.78 -0.86 5.39
CA SER A 149 -12.08 0.21 6.11
C SER A 149 -10.73 0.53 5.48
N TYR A 150 -10.55 1.77 5.05
CA TYR A 150 -9.31 2.27 4.45
C TYR A 150 -8.65 3.34 5.35
N HIS A 151 -7.39 3.63 5.10
CA HIS A 151 -6.72 4.74 5.75
C HIS A 151 -7.20 6.07 5.15
N GLY A 152 -7.55 7.04 6.00
CA GLY A 152 -7.98 8.36 5.56
C GLY A 152 -6.81 9.22 5.06
N LEU A 153 -7.01 9.92 3.95
CA LEU A 153 -6.08 10.93 3.45
C LEU A 153 -6.73 12.32 3.51
N PRO A 154 -5.95 13.38 3.80
CA PRO A 154 -6.46 14.75 3.71
C PRO A 154 -7.05 15.04 2.32
N GLU A 155 -8.19 15.71 2.27
CA GLU A 155 -8.90 16.04 1.01
C GLU A 155 -8.01 16.74 -0.01
N ARG A 156 -7.11 17.62 0.44
CA ARG A 156 -6.12 18.28 -0.43
C ARG A 156 -5.20 17.31 -1.19
N GLN A 157 -4.97 16.10 -0.65
CA GLN A 157 -4.20 15.05 -1.34
C GLN A 157 -5.08 14.28 -2.31
N VAL A 158 -6.33 14.02 -1.92
CA VAL A 158 -7.32 13.37 -2.79
C VAL A 158 -7.58 14.21 -4.05
N LEU A 159 -7.77 15.52 -3.89
CA LEU A 159 -7.98 16.47 -5.00
C LEU A 159 -6.86 16.48 -6.03
N LYS A 160 -5.61 16.22 -5.59
CA LYS A 160 -4.44 16.16 -6.49
C LYS A 160 -4.31 14.83 -7.25
N GLY A 161 -5.04 13.80 -6.86
CA GLY A 161 -4.98 12.47 -7.46
C GLY A 161 -5.84 12.28 -8.71
N SER A 162 -6.58 13.30 -9.14
CA SER A 162 -7.43 13.27 -10.32
C SER A 162 -7.02 14.36 -11.32
N ASP A 163 -7.53 14.27 -12.55
CA ASP A 163 -7.43 15.36 -13.51
C ASP A 163 -7.98 16.65 -12.90
N LYS A 164 -7.36 17.78 -13.28
CA LYS A 164 -7.74 19.09 -12.77
C LYS A 164 -9.24 19.36 -12.98
N GLY A 165 -9.93 19.68 -11.88
CA GLY A 165 -11.36 19.99 -11.89
C GLY A 165 -12.30 18.77 -12.00
N TYR A 166 -11.77 17.53 -12.06
CA TYR A 166 -12.61 16.33 -12.11
C TYR A 166 -13.14 15.90 -10.72
N CYS A 167 -12.31 16.02 -9.70
CA CYS A 167 -12.69 15.60 -8.35
C CYS A 167 -13.70 16.57 -7.72
N GLN A 168 -14.79 16.01 -7.20
CA GLN A 168 -15.86 16.73 -6.50
C GLN A 168 -16.00 16.27 -5.04
N LEU A 169 -15.02 15.48 -4.54
CA LEU A 169 -15.04 14.87 -3.19
C LEU A 169 -16.33 14.07 -2.89
N GLY A 170 -16.94 13.50 -3.91
CA GLY A 170 -18.24 12.81 -3.77
C GLY A 170 -18.54 11.90 -4.94
N ALA A 171 -19.52 12.28 -5.75
CA ALA A 171 -20.07 11.46 -6.85
C ALA A 171 -19.04 11.01 -7.89
N CYS A 172 -17.94 11.73 -8.07
CA CYS A 172 -16.85 11.33 -8.97
C CYS A 172 -16.21 9.97 -8.61
N CYS A 173 -16.39 9.47 -7.38
CA CYS A 173 -15.91 8.15 -6.95
C CYS A 173 -16.84 7.00 -7.33
N ASN A 174 -18.06 7.29 -7.81
CA ASN A 174 -19.00 6.26 -8.27
C ASN A 174 -18.49 5.55 -9.53
N THR A 175 -17.63 6.21 -10.30
CA THR A 175 -16.99 5.62 -11.48
C THR A 175 -15.47 5.67 -11.33
N TYR A 176 -14.79 4.58 -11.73
CA TYR A 176 -13.34 4.52 -11.79
C TYR A 176 -12.91 4.51 -13.26
N ASN A 177 -12.10 5.48 -13.67
CA ASN A 177 -11.74 5.69 -15.07
C ASN A 177 -10.38 6.39 -15.22
N LYS A 178 -9.95 6.67 -16.46
CA LYS A 178 -8.64 7.29 -16.75
C LYS A 178 -8.41 8.64 -16.05
N ARG A 179 -9.48 9.42 -15.78
CA ARG A 179 -9.38 10.76 -15.18
C ARG A 179 -9.14 10.72 -13.66
N ASN A 180 -9.50 9.63 -12.99
CA ASN A 180 -9.34 9.45 -11.54
C ASN A 180 -8.57 8.19 -11.13
N LYS A 181 -7.86 7.55 -12.07
CA LYS A 181 -7.10 6.30 -11.81
C LYS A 181 -6.03 6.42 -10.71
N TYR A 182 -5.55 7.62 -10.44
CA TYR A 182 -4.59 7.89 -9.35
C TYR A 182 -5.25 8.54 -8.13
N CYS A 183 -6.56 8.72 -8.15
CA CYS A 183 -7.29 9.21 -6.99
C CYS A 183 -7.46 8.06 -5.98
N TYR A 184 -6.81 8.19 -4.82
CA TYR A 184 -6.85 7.20 -3.75
C TYR A 184 -8.28 6.82 -3.36
N ARG A 185 -9.14 7.83 -3.14
CA ARG A 185 -10.54 7.61 -2.74
C ARG A 185 -11.32 6.84 -3.81
N ALA A 186 -11.19 7.22 -5.08
CA ALA A 186 -11.85 6.52 -6.18
C ALA A 186 -11.38 5.06 -6.31
N SER A 187 -10.07 4.81 -6.12
CA SER A 187 -9.50 3.46 -6.11
C SER A 187 -10.05 2.62 -4.96
N CYS A 188 -10.18 3.18 -3.75
CA CYS A 188 -10.78 2.47 -2.61
C CYS A 188 -12.23 2.07 -2.89
N PHE A 189 -13.05 2.97 -3.44
CA PHE A 189 -14.43 2.67 -3.82
C PHE A 189 -14.50 1.62 -4.95
N ALA A 190 -13.59 1.68 -5.93
CA ALA A 190 -13.51 0.67 -6.99
C ALA A 190 -13.18 -0.71 -6.42
N THR A 191 -12.14 -0.83 -5.59
CA THR A 191 -11.78 -2.07 -4.89
C THR A 191 -12.96 -2.61 -4.07
N SER A 192 -13.65 -1.74 -3.32
CA SER A 192 -14.80 -2.17 -2.48
C SER A 192 -15.94 -2.73 -3.31
N ARG A 193 -16.30 -2.09 -4.43
CA ARG A 193 -17.35 -2.60 -5.32
C ARG A 193 -17.00 -3.96 -5.93
N LEU A 194 -15.74 -4.12 -6.36
CA LEU A 194 -15.27 -5.39 -6.92
C LEU A 194 -15.25 -6.51 -5.86
N LEU A 195 -14.78 -6.19 -4.64
CA LEU A 195 -14.82 -7.14 -3.52
C LEU A 195 -16.25 -7.48 -3.12
N ALA A 196 -17.15 -6.50 -3.05
CA ALA A 196 -18.55 -6.73 -2.72
C ALA A 196 -19.22 -7.66 -3.75
N ALA A 197 -18.95 -7.45 -5.06
CA ALA A 197 -19.45 -8.33 -6.12
C ALA A 197 -18.92 -9.77 -5.98
N GLU A 198 -17.61 -9.95 -5.72
CA GLU A 198 -17.01 -11.28 -5.52
C GLU A 198 -17.50 -11.98 -4.24
N LEU A 199 -17.86 -11.20 -3.21
CA LEU A 199 -18.43 -11.71 -1.95
C LEU A 199 -19.95 -11.93 -2.03
N GLY A 200 -20.61 -11.53 -3.12
CA GLY A 200 -22.06 -11.63 -3.28
C GLY A 200 -22.84 -10.66 -2.40
N LEU A 201 -22.25 -9.52 -2.02
CA LEU A 201 -22.88 -8.52 -1.16
C LEU A 201 -23.73 -7.54 -2.00
N ARG A 202 -24.93 -7.24 -1.51
CA ARG A 202 -25.76 -6.14 -2.04
C ARG A 202 -25.25 -4.78 -1.50
N GLU A 203 -25.67 -3.69 -2.14
CA GLU A 203 -25.24 -2.34 -1.75
C GLU A 203 -25.61 -1.95 -0.31
N ASP A 204 -26.71 -2.48 0.22
CA ASP A 204 -27.18 -2.27 1.58
C ASP A 204 -26.42 -3.09 2.63
N GLN A 205 -25.62 -4.06 2.23
CA GLN A 205 -24.88 -4.97 3.10
C GLN A 205 -23.43 -4.56 3.37
N TYR A 206 -22.96 -3.46 2.78
CA TYR A 206 -21.60 -2.99 3.07
C TYR A 206 -21.49 -1.47 3.12
N THR A 207 -20.46 -1.01 3.80
CA THR A 207 -20.10 0.41 3.88
C THR A 207 -18.60 0.61 3.66
N VAL A 208 -18.25 1.63 2.88
CA VAL A 208 -16.85 2.07 2.71
C VAL A 208 -16.55 3.17 3.70
N THR A 209 -15.52 2.97 4.53
CA THR A 209 -15.13 3.91 5.58
C THR A 209 -13.66 4.29 5.47
N PHE A 210 -13.30 5.44 6.02
CA PHE A 210 -11.93 5.93 6.11
C PHE A 210 -11.61 6.26 7.57
N GLN A 211 -10.53 5.66 8.09
CA GLN A 211 -10.11 5.80 9.47
C GLN A 211 -8.75 6.53 9.57
N SER A 212 -8.32 6.87 10.79
CA SER A 212 -7.03 7.51 11.08
C SER A 212 -6.91 8.94 10.52
N ARG A 213 -7.88 9.77 10.89
CA ARG A 213 -7.92 11.19 10.55
C ARG A 213 -6.63 11.90 11.00
N LEU A 214 -6.01 12.65 10.10
CA LEU A 214 -4.81 13.45 10.41
C LEU A 214 -5.22 14.80 11.03
N LEU A 215 -5.04 14.94 12.36
CA LEU A 215 -5.42 16.15 13.10
C LEU A 215 -6.92 16.48 12.92
N LYS A 216 -7.20 17.73 12.54
CA LYS A 216 -8.56 18.23 12.25
C LYS A 216 -8.87 18.28 10.74
N ASP A 217 -7.92 17.88 9.88
CA ASP A 217 -8.15 17.83 8.43
C ASP A 217 -9.23 16.79 8.10
N PRO A 218 -10.28 17.18 7.35
CA PRO A 218 -11.29 16.26 6.84
C PRO A 218 -10.69 15.28 5.83
#